data_9cb800aae9e4aee879ee120c4f6aa84c
#
_entry.id   9cb800aae9e4aee879ee120c4f6aa84c
#
_cell.length_a   1.000
_cell.length_b   1.000
_cell.length_c   1.000
_cell.angle_alpha   90.00
_cell.angle_beta   90.00
_cell.angle_gamma   90.00
#
_symmetry.space_group_name_H-M   'P 1'
#
loop_
_entity.id
_entity.type
_entity.pdbx_description
1 polymer ?
#
loop_
_entity_poly.entity_id
_entity_poly.type
_entity_poly.pdbx_seq_one_letter_code
_entity_poly.pdbx_strand_id
1 'polypeptide(L)'
;MVVYKFKDETKNPIKGRSYVYDLHYHIVWVTKYRECAFDESIQNSLKNKLLEIASENDYKIEALEIMPNHVHVLISAKPKVSVTVIVKKLKGITGKWLFQTYPQEMNKHFWHGHIWSHSYYVGSVGNTTEAVIKKYINTQKTRSFK
;
A
#
# COMPACT_ATOMS: atom_id res chain seq x y z
N MET A 1 10.05 -8.46 6.76
CA MET A 1 9.85 -7.30 5.88
C MET A 1 10.10 -7.70 4.44
N VAL A 2 9.20 -7.37 3.54
CA VAL A 2 9.37 -7.59 2.10
C VAL A 2 9.49 -6.25 1.41
N VAL A 3 10.54 -6.10 0.58
CA VAL A 3 10.86 -4.84 -0.10
C VAL A 3 10.95 -5.09 -1.60
N TYR A 4 10.41 -4.17 -2.37
CA TYR A 4 10.54 -4.13 -3.83
C TYR A 4 10.98 -2.74 -4.25
N LYS A 5 11.95 -2.68 -5.15
CA LYS A 5 12.37 -1.44 -5.82
C LYS A 5 12.41 -1.67 -7.33
N PHE A 6 11.73 -0.79 -8.05
CA PHE A 6 11.84 -0.76 -9.50
C PHE A 6 13.20 -0.15 -9.88
N LYS A 7 13.99 -0.90 -10.63
CA LYS A 7 15.29 -0.44 -11.10
C LYS A 7 15.14 0.30 -12.43
N ASP A 8 14.62 1.50 -12.37
CA ASP A 8 14.64 2.39 -13.53
C ASP A 8 15.65 3.50 -13.23
N GLU A 9 16.75 3.48 -13.97
CA GLU A 9 17.82 4.46 -13.83
C GLU A 9 17.48 5.79 -14.50
N THR A 10 16.39 5.84 -15.27
CA THR A 10 15.94 7.06 -15.93
C THR A 10 15.03 7.85 -15.01
N LYS A 11 15.58 8.83 -14.32
CA LYS A 11 14.80 9.76 -13.48
C LYS A 11 14.13 10.86 -14.29
N ASN A 12 13.73 10.57 -15.51
CA ASN A 12 13.11 11.54 -16.39
C ASN A 12 11.59 11.61 -16.17
N PRO A 13 10.99 12.81 -16.23
CA PRO A 13 9.54 12.94 -16.21
C PRO A 13 8.88 12.10 -17.29
N ILE A 14 7.70 11.55 -16.98
CA ILE A 14 6.93 10.77 -17.94
C ILE A 14 6.20 11.71 -18.88
N LYS A 15 6.27 11.45 -20.17
CA LYS A 15 5.60 12.24 -21.20
C LYS A 15 4.29 11.57 -21.59
N GLY A 16 3.20 12.29 -21.45
CA GLY A 16 1.92 11.93 -22.04
C GLY A 16 1.78 12.55 -23.43
N ARG A 17 0.62 12.32 -24.06
CA ARG A 17 0.32 12.79 -25.43
C ARG A 17 0.31 14.32 -25.53
N SER A 18 -0.21 15.01 -24.49
CA SER A 18 -0.34 16.44 -24.43
C SER A 18 0.18 17.05 -23.14
N TYR A 19 0.92 16.26 -22.35
CA TYR A 19 1.42 16.69 -21.04
C TYR A 19 2.71 15.96 -20.67
N VAL A 20 3.46 16.59 -19.78
CA VAL A 20 4.61 15.99 -19.10
C VAL A 20 4.26 15.95 -17.61
N TYR A 21 4.53 14.84 -16.94
CA TYR A 21 4.23 14.72 -15.52
C TYR A 21 5.31 13.95 -14.76
N ASP A 22 5.42 14.28 -13.48
CA ASP A 22 6.34 13.65 -12.54
C ASP A 22 5.65 13.56 -11.18
N LEU A 23 4.61 12.73 -11.11
CA LEU A 23 3.75 12.60 -9.94
C LEU A 23 4.05 11.29 -9.22
N HIS A 24 4.67 11.42 -8.05
CA HIS A 24 5.03 10.30 -7.19
C HIS A 24 4.45 10.51 -5.81
N TYR A 25 3.84 9.46 -5.27
CA TYR A 25 3.18 9.51 -3.97
C TYR A 25 3.68 8.39 -3.07
N HIS A 26 3.99 8.75 -1.83
CA HIS A 26 4.11 7.78 -0.75
C HIS A 26 2.72 7.52 -0.19
N ILE A 27 2.30 6.28 -0.19
CA ILE A 27 1.00 5.87 0.35
C ILE A 27 1.26 4.81 1.41
N VAL A 28 0.67 5.00 2.60
CA VAL A 28 0.79 4.05 3.71
C VAL A 28 -0.60 3.73 4.22
N TRP A 29 -0.88 2.46 4.43
CA TRP A 29 -2.08 2.03 5.14
C TRP A 29 -1.75 0.88 6.07
N VAL A 30 -2.50 0.79 7.16
CA VAL A 30 -2.26 -0.17 8.22
C VAL A 30 -3.43 -1.13 8.36
N THR A 31 -3.15 -2.29 8.94
CA THR A 31 -4.20 -3.24 9.33
C THR A 31 -5.07 -2.65 10.43
N LYS A 32 -6.33 -3.10 10.48
CA LYS A 32 -7.24 -2.72 11.54
C LYS A 32 -6.66 -3.14 12.89
N TYR A 33 -6.66 -2.23 13.85
CA TYR A 33 -6.04 -2.38 15.17
C TYR A 33 -4.54 -2.67 15.14
N ARG A 34 -3.86 -2.43 14.02
CA ARG A 34 -2.45 -2.75 13.80
C ARG A 34 -2.12 -4.23 14.05
N GLU A 35 -3.06 -5.11 13.73
CA GLU A 35 -2.85 -6.55 13.86
C GLU A 35 -1.69 -7.02 12.98
N CYS A 36 -0.74 -7.73 13.58
CA CYS A 36 0.41 -8.30 12.86
C CYS A 36 0.00 -9.63 12.19
N ALA A 37 -0.81 -9.53 11.15
CA ALA A 37 -1.44 -10.67 10.50
C ALA A 37 -0.64 -11.27 9.34
N PHE A 38 0.41 -10.60 8.89
CA PHE A 38 1.16 -11.01 7.69
C PHE A 38 2.51 -11.59 8.07
N ASP A 39 2.64 -12.90 7.94
CA ASP A 39 3.95 -13.55 7.98
C ASP A 39 4.70 -13.28 6.68
N GLU A 40 5.95 -13.73 6.57
CA GLU A 40 6.77 -13.49 5.40
C GLU A 40 6.17 -14.06 4.12
N SER A 41 5.54 -15.23 4.18
CA SER A 41 4.87 -15.85 3.04
C SER A 41 3.71 -14.98 2.54
N ILE A 42 2.87 -14.51 3.44
CA ILE A 42 1.74 -13.62 3.11
C ILE A 42 2.27 -12.29 2.57
N GLN A 43 3.34 -11.73 3.15
CA GLN A 43 3.96 -10.51 2.66
C GLN A 43 4.45 -10.65 1.22
N ASN A 44 5.09 -11.77 0.87
CA ASN A 44 5.53 -12.04 -0.50
C ASN A 44 4.35 -12.15 -1.47
N SER A 45 3.29 -12.85 -1.08
CA SER A 45 2.08 -12.98 -1.90
C SER A 45 1.40 -11.63 -2.09
N LEU A 46 1.32 -10.82 -1.04
CA LEU A 46 0.74 -9.48 -1.09
C LEU A 46 1.54 -8.55 -2.00
N LYS A 47 2.88 -8.63 -1.95
CA LYS A 47 3.75 -7.90 -2.88
C LYS A 47 3.37 -8.22 -4.33
N ASN A 48 3.29 -9.49 -4.67
CA ASN A 48 2.96 -9.92 -6.03
C ASN A 48 1.57 -9.46 -6.44
N LYS A 49 0.61 -9.51 -5.53
CA LYS A 49 -0.76 -9.04 -5.80
C LYS A 49 -0.81 -7.54 -6.05
N LEU A 50 -0.10 -6.76 -5.26
CA LEU A 50 -0.02 -5.31 -5.46
C LEU A 50 0.61 -4.94 -6.80
N LEU A 51 1.68 -5.64 -7.20
CA LEU A 51 2.31 -5.44 -8.50
C LEU A 51 1.37 -5.81 -9.65
N GLU A 52 0.59 -6.88 -9.50
CA GLU A 52 -0.44 -7.28 -10.48
C GLU A 52 -1.51 -6.21 -10.63
N ILE A 53 -2.06 -5.71 -9.53
CA ILE A 53 -3.08 -4.64 -9.55
C ILE A 53 -2.54 -3.39 -10.23
N ALA A 54 -1.32 -3.01 -9.91
CA ALA A 54 -0.68 -1.84 -10.51
C ALA A 54 -0.53 -1.99 -12.02
N SER A 55 -0.07 -3.16 -12.48
CA SER A 55 0.07 -3.46 -13.90
C SER A 55 -1.27 -3.38 -14.64
N GLU A 56 -2.33 -3.91 -14.06
CA GLU A 56 -3.67 -3.91 -14.67
C GLU A 56 -4.31 -2.52 -14.77
N ASN A 57 -3.86 -1.58 -13.95
CA ASN A 57 -4.42 -0.23 -13.86
C ASN A 57 -3.48 0.87 -14.35
N ASP A 58 -2.36 0.52 -14.97
CA ASP A 58 -1.33 1.47 -15.42
C ASP A 58 -0.75 2.31 -14.27
N TYR A 59 -0.70 1.76 -13.08
CA TYR A 59 0.07 2.35 -11.99
C TYR A 59 1.48 1.81 -12.02
N LYS A 60 2.46 2.64 -11.70
CA LYS A 60 3.85 2.21 -11.58
C LYS A 60 4.26 2.20 -10.12
N ILE A 61 4.54 1.04 -9.59
CA ILE A 61 5.11 0.89 -8.25
C ILE A 61 6.62 1.00 -8.37
N GLU A 62 7.20 2.03 -7.77
CA GLU A 62 8.63 2.28 -7.80
C GLU A 62 9.35 1.66 -6.60
N ALA A 63 8.68 1.62 -5.45
CA ALA A 63 9.18 0.97 -4.25
C ALA A 63 8.00 0.46 -3.42
N LEU A 64 8.23 -0.59 -2.67
CA LEU A 64 7.20 -1.23 -1.87
C LEU A 64 7.84 -1.85 -0.64
N GLU A 65 7.28 -1.59 0.53
CA GLU A 65 7.65 -2.23 1.78
C GLU A 65 6.39 -2.80 2.42
N ILE A 66 6.43 -4.09 2.75
CA ILE A 66 5.34 -4.76 3.44
C ILE A 66 5.86 -5.25 4.78
N MET A 67 5.19 -4.83 5.82
CA MET A 67 5.45 -5.21 7.21
C MET A 67 4.30 -6.09 7.70
N PRO A 68 4.44 -6.75 8.86
CA PRO A 68 3.37 -7.60 9.38
C PRO A 68 2.02 -6.90 9.54
N ASN A 69 1.98 -5.59 9.70
CA ASN A 69 0.77 -4.83 9.99
C ASN A 69 0.55 -3.59 9.11
N HIS A 70 1.35 -3.39 8.07
CA HIS A 70 1.15 -2.23 7.18
C HIS A 70 1.84 -2.40 5.85
N VAL A 71 1.44 -1.55 4.91
CA VAL A 71 2.02 -1.44 3.56
C VAL A 71 2.44 0.00 3.34
N HIS A 72 3.64 0.17 2.80
CA HIS A 72 4.16 1.45 2.34
C HIS A 72 4.53 1.31 0.87
N VAL A 73 3.92 2.11 0.01
CA VAL A 73 4.18 2.06 -1.43
C VAL A 73 4.54 3.44 -1.97
N LEU A 74 5.57 3.47 -2.83
CA LEU A 74 5.89 4.63 -3.66
C LEU A 74 5.36 4.36 -5.06
N ILE A 75 4.39 5.15 -5.48
CA ILE A 75 3.64 4.89 -6.71
C ILE A 75 3.52 6.15 -7.56
N SER A 76 3.57 5.98 -8.88
CA SER A 76 3.22 7.01 -9.83
C SER A 76 2.06 6.56 -10.70
N ALA A 77 1.26 7.52 -11.15
CA ALA A 77 0.12 7.28 -12.00
C ALA A 77 -0.10 8.50 -12.91
N LYS A 78 -0.93 8.33 -13.95
CA LYS A 78 -1.27 9.41 -14.86
C LYS A 78 -2.00 10.53 -14.12
N PRO A 79 -1.81 11.82 -14.52
CA PRO A 79 -2.40 12.96 -13.82
C PRO A 79 -3.91 12.91 -13.66
N LYS A 80 -4.61 12.26 -14.59
CA LYS A 80 -6.08 12.14 -14.56
C LYS A 80 -6.59 11.15 -13.52
N VAL A 81 -5.71 10.34 -12.93
CA VAL A 81 -6.11 9.33 -11.94
C VAL A 81 -5.97 9.92 -10.55
N SER A 82 -7.05 9.94 -9.77
CA SER A 82 -6.99 10.46 -8.41
C SER A 82 -6.33 9.48 -7.46
N VAL A 83 -5.59 10.01 -6.50
CA VAL A 83 -4.95 9.22 -5.44
C VAL A 83 -6.00 8.43 -4.63
N THR A 84 -7.15 9.03 -4.38
CA THR A 84 -8.25 8.36 -3.66
C THR A 84 -8.69 7.09 -4.38
N VAL A 85 -8.81 7.13 -5.70
CA VAL A 85 -9.18 5.94 -6.51
C VAL A 85 -8.10 4.88 -6.43
N ILE A 86 -6.82 5.28 -6.50
CA ILE A 86 -5.68 4.35 -6.38
C ILE A 86 -5.74 3.62 -5.03
N VAL A 87 -5.87 4.36 -3.94
CA VAL A 87 -5.92 3.80 -2.59
C VAL A 87 -7.11 2.86 -2.43
N LYS A 88 -8.29 3.26 -2.89
CA LYS A 88 -9.49 2.42 -2.82
C LYS A 88 -9.31 1.10 -3.57
N LYS A 89 -8.71 1.13 -4.74
CA LYS A 89 -8.43 -0.09 -5.52
C LYS A 89 -7.43 -0.99 -4.80
N LEU A 90 -6.30 -0.44 -4.37
CA LEU A 90 -5.26 -1.21 -3.71
C LEU A 90 -5.78 -1.86 -2.42
N LYS A 91 -6.46 -1.11 -1.58
CA LYS A 91 -7.02 -1.62 -0.32
C LYS A 91 -8.19 -2.58 -0.56
N GLY A 92 -9.13 -2.22 -1.42
CA GLY A 92 -10.34 -3.01 -1.65
C GLY A 92 -10.04 -4.37 -2.27
N ILE A 93 -9.22 -4.40 -3.30
CA ILE A 93 -8.87 -5.65 -3.99
C ILE A 93 -8.01 -6.54 -3.09
N THR A 94 -7.01 -5.98 -2.43
CA THR A 94 -6.13 -6.76 -1.54
C THR A 94 -6.87 -7.28 -0.32
N GLY A 95 -7.76 -6.49 0.27
CA GLY A 95 -8.56 -6.93 1.42
C GLY A 95 -9.42 -8.15 1.09
N LYS A 96 -10.14 -8.10 -0.02
CA LYS A 96 -10.95 -9.22 -0.48
C LYS A 96 -10.09 -10.44 -0.83
N TRP A 97 -9.01 -10.21 -1.57
CA TRP A 97 -8.09 -11.28 -1.99
C TRP A 97 -7.43 -11.97 -0.79
N LEU A 98 -7.04 -11.23 0.24
CA LEU A 98 -6.44 -11.82 1.45
C LEU A 98 -7.41 -12.77 2.16
N PHE A 99 -8.68 -12.40 2.29
CA PHE A 99 -9.69 -13.30 2.88
C PHE A 99 -9.94 -14.53 2.02
N GLN A 100 -9.90 -14.40 0.71
CA GLN A 100 -10.09 -15.52 -0.21
C GLN A 100 -8.91 -16.48 -0.21
N THR A 101 -7.69 -15.95 -0.09
CA THR A 101 -6.46 -16.73 -0.20
C THR A 101 -6.00 -17.31 1.14
N TYR A 102 -6.19 -16.53 2.21
CA TYR A 102 -5.76 -16.89 3.56
C TYR A 102 -6.91 -16.78 4.57
N PRO A 103 -8.01 -17.51 4.36
CA PRO A 103 -9.21 -17.33 5.19
C PRO A 103 -8.98 -17.63 6.67
N GLN A 104 -8.18 -18.63 7.00
CA GLN A 104 -7.93 -19.00 8.40
C GLN A 104 -7.13 -17.90 9.13
N GLU A 105 -6.04 -17.46 8.53
CA GLU A 105 -5.19 -16.42 9.11
C GLU A 105 -5.93 -15.10 9.23
N MET A 106 -6.67 -14.71 8.19
CA MET A 106 -7.39 -13.45 8.21
C MET A 106 -8.56 -13.46 9.18
N ASN A 107 -9.31 -14.56 9.26
CA ASN A 107 -10.41 -14.68 10.24
C ASN A 107 -9.91 -14.73 11.68
N LYS A 108 -8.72 -15.25 11.92
CA LYS A 108 -8.09 -15.26 13.24
C LYS A 108 -7.82 -13.83 13.77
N HIS A 109 -7.43 -12.93 12.87
CA HIS A 109 -7.05 -11.56 13.23
C HIS A 109 -8.17 -10.54 13.01
N PHE A 110 -9.08 -10.78 12.06
CA PHE A 110 -10.07 -9.81 11.59
C PHE A 110 -11.47 -10.42 11.53
N TRP A 111 -12.04 -10.76 12.67
CA TRP A 111 -13.37 -11.39 12.73
C TRP A 111 -14.52 -10.54 12.21
N HIS A 112 -14.32 -9.22 12.06
CA HIS A 112 -15.35 -8.31 11.52
C HIS A 112 -15.34 -8.19 9.99
N GLY A 113 -14.47 -8.95 9.30
CA GLY A 113 -14.41 -8.98 7.85
C GLY A 113 -13.67 -7.81 7.19
N HIS A 114 -12.99 -6.99 7.96
CA HIS A 114 -12.22 -5.85 7.46
C HIS A 114 -10.76 -5.96 7.89
N ILE A 115 -9.86 -6.01 6.91
CA ILE A 115 -8.41 -6.12 7.16
C ILE A 115 -7.80 -4.76 7.42
N TRP A 116 -8.15 -3.77 6.59
CA TRP A 116 -7.50 -2.46 6.61
C TRP A 116 -8.24 -1.46 7.49
N SER A 117 -7.47 -0.62 8.18
CA SER A 117 -7.99 0.58 8.82
C SER A 117 -8.64 1.49 7.77
N HIS A 118 -9.62 2.30 8.17
CA HIS A 118 -10.31 3.22 7.25
C HIS A 118 -9.41 4.33 6.72
N SER A 119 -8.37 4.69 7.44
CA SER A 119 -7.48 5.78 7.05
C SER A 119 -6.34 5.32 6.16
N TYR A 120 -5.67 6.27 5.56
CA TYR A 120 -4.41 6.09 4.86
C TYR A 120 -3.62 7.39 4.89
N TYR A 121 -2.31 7.28 4.72
CA TYR A 121 -1.43 8.44 4.58
C TYR A 121 -1.03 8.58 3.12
N VAL A 122 -1.04 9.81 2.60
CA VAL A 122 -0.48 10.15 1.29
C VAL A 122 0.41 11.36 1.43
N GLY A 123 1.63 11.25 0.91
CA GLY A 123 2.56 12.37 0.84
C GLY A 123 3.27 12.41 -0.49
N SER A 124 3.60 13.60 -0.97
CA SER A 124 4.41 13.75 -2.17
C SER A 124 5.87 13.45 -1.87
N VAL A 125 6.61 13.03 -2.89
CA VAL A 125 8.06 12.85 -2.78
C VAL A 125 8.71 14.19 -2.44
N GLY A 126 9.64 14.16 -1.49
CA GLY A 126 10.33 15.37 -1.00
C GLY A 126 9.71 15.97 0.26
N ASN A 127 8.40 15.76 0.49
CA ASN A 127 7.72 16.22 1.71
C ASN A 127 7.44 15.09 2.70
N THR A 128 7.64 13.86 2.30
CA THR A 128 7.41 12.69 3.14
C THR A 128 8.75 12.16 3.64
N THR A 129 8.88 12.06 4.97
CA THR A 129 10.06 11.51 5.62
C THR A 129 9.70 10.20 6.33
N GLU A 130 10.71 9.39 6.61
CA GLU A 130 10.54 8.17 7.40
C GLU A 130 9.93 8.46 8.78
N ALA A 131 10.32 9.57 9.39
CA ALA A 131 9.76 10.00 10.69
C ALA A 131 8.26 10.28 10.61
N VAL A 132 7.79 10.92 9.54
CA VAL A 132 6.37 11.21 9.31
C VAL A 132 5.58 9.90 9.14
N ILE A 133 6.12 8.95 8.37
CA ILE A 133 5.50 7.64 8.16
C ILE A 133 5.41 6.87 9.47
N LYS A 134 6.48 6.83 10.25
CA LYS A 134 6.49 6.18 11.57
C LYS A 134 5.45 6.78 12.51
N LYS A 135 5.35 8.11 12.53
CA LYS A 135 4.35 8.81 13.33
C LYS A 135 2.93 8.40 12.93
N TYR A 136 2.65 8.36 11.63
CA TYR A 136 1.34 7.92 11.14
C TYR A 136 1.01 6.50 11.63
N ILE A 137 1.93 5.55 11.44
CA ILE A 137 1.72 4.16 11.84
C ILE A 137 1.46 4.08 13.36
N ASN A 138 2.24 4.79 14.15
CA ASN A 138 2.16 4.74 15.61
C ASN A 138 0.90 5.42 16.17
N THR A 139 0.27 6.33 15.43
CA THR A 139 -0.97 6.98 15.85
C THR A 139 -2.21 6.17 15.53
N GLN A 140 -2.09 5.08 14.77
CA GLN A 140 -3.23 4.20 14.51
C GLN A 140 -3.61 3.42 15.76
N LYS A 141 -4.92 3.25 15.97
CA LYS A 141 -5.43 2.59 17.18
C LYS A 141 -5.06 1.11 17.21
N THR A 142 -4.45 0.69 18.29
CA THR A 142 -4.27 -0.73 18.58
C THR A 142 -5.53 -1.28 19.25
N ARG A 143 -5.72 -2.61 19.15
CA ARG A 143 -6.79 -3.27 19.88
C ARG A 143 -6.48 -3.16 21.37
N SER A 144 -7.45 -2.65 22.16
CA SER A 144 -7.31 -2.68 23.60
C SER A 144 -7.87 -4.01 24.11
N PHE A 145 -7.04 -4.72 24.85
CA PHE A 145 -7.45 -5.90 25.61
C PHE A 145 -7.79 -5.42 27.02
N LYS A 146 -9.03 -5.64 27.39
CA LYS A 146 -9.42 -5.46 28.79
C LYS A 146 -9.38 -6.80 29.49
#